data_856260a2daf869d42a7b5acf65b08b94
#
_entry.id   856260a2daf869d42a7b5acf65b08b94
#
_cell.length_a   1.000
_cell.length_b   1.000
_cell.length_c   1.000
_cell.angle_alpha   90.00
_cell.angle_beta   90.00
_cell.angle_gamma   90.00
#
_symmetry.space_group_name_H-M   'P 1'
#
loop_
_entity.id
_entity.type
_entity.pdbx_description
1 polymer ?
#
loop_
_entity_poly.entity_id
_entity_poly.type
_entity_poly.pdbx_seq_one_letter_code
_entity_poly.pdbx_strand_id
1 'polypeptide(L)'
;LIERYWKTGQYEQCFRGHLQLAEKGYPLAECQVGYFYLEGIGVQKNLEKAFYWTERAAQHGDRDAQFNLGWFYENGIVVSKDLKWAERWYVRAASQRQKEALEKIKKIK
;
A
#
# COMPACT_ATOMS: atom_id res chain seq x y z
N LEU A 1 0.90 1.13 -21.14
CA LEU A 1 2.20 1.78 -21.15
C LEU A 1 3.01 1.45 -19.90
N ILE A 2 2.39 1.63 -18.71
CA ILE A 2 3.07 1.33 -17.45
C ILE A 2 3.42 -0.16 -17.38
N GLU A 3 2.49 -1.02 -17.77
CA GLU A 3 2.71 -2.45 -17.79
C GLU A 3 3.82 -2.84 -18.77
N ARG A 4 3.89 -2.14 -19.90
CA ARG A 4 4.95 -2.38 -20.88
C ARG A 4 6.32 -2.08 -20.30
N TYR A 5 6.45 -0.95 -19.59
CA TYR A 5 7.72 -0.60 -18.95
C TYR A 5 8.10 -1.64 -17.90
N TRP A 6 7.13 -2.14 -17.16
CA TRP A 6 7.37 -3.18 -16.18
C TRP A 6 7.97 -4.42 -16.83
N LYS A 7 7.38 -4.87 -17.92
CA LYS A 7 7.83 -6.08 -18.62
C LYS A 7 9.22 -5.94 -19.22
N THR A 8 9.62 -4.74 -19.59
CA THR A 8 10.94 -4.49 -20.16
C THR A 8 11.98 -4.15 -19.11
N GLY A 9 11.61 -4.14 -17.84
CA GLY A 9 12.53 -3.76 -16.77
C GLY A 9 12.72 -2.27 -16.62
N GLN A 10 11.89 -1.47 -17.25
CA GLN A 10 11.97 -0.01 -17.13
C GLN A 10 11.17 0.46 -15.94
N TYR A 11 11.60 0.04 -14.76
CA TYR A 11 10.85 0.27 -13.54
C TYR A 11 10.77 1.75 -13.15
N GLU A 12 11.79 2.53 -13.51
CA GLU A 12 11.77 3.96 -13.20
C GLU A 12 10.65 4.67 -13.93
N GLN A 13 10.44 4.37 -15.21
CA GLN A 13 9.35 4.95 -15.98
C GLN A 13 7.99 4.48 -15.44
N CYS A 14 7.92 3.23 -15.05
CA CYS A 14 6.71 2.68 -14.44
C CYS A 14 6.37 3.43 -13.15
N PHE A 15 7.36 3.64 -12.31
CA PHE A 15 7.18 4.39 -11.07
C PHE A 15 6.69 5.81 -11.36
N ARG A 16 7.33 6.50 -12.31
CA ARG A 16 6.95 7.88 -12.66
C ARG A 16 5.53 7.97 -13.16
N GLY A 17 5.10 6.99 -13.96
CA GLY A 17 3.73 6.97 -14.46
C GLY A 17 2.72 6.81 -13.35
N HIS A 18 2.98 5.92 -12.42
CA HIS A 18 2.10 5.75 -11.26
C HIS A 18 2.12 6.98 -10.37
N LEU A 19 3.28 7.60 -10.19
CA LEU A 19 3.40 8.79 -9.33
C LEU A 19 2.54 9.93 -9.87
N GLN A 20 2.53 10.14 -11.18
CA GLN A 20 1.70 11.19 -11.78
C GLN A 20 0.22 10.97 -11.45
N LEU A 21 -0.24 9.72 -11.54
CA LEU A 21 -1.63 9.40 -11.22
C LEU A 21 -1.90 9.50 -9.73
N ALA A 22 -0.93 9.08 -8.91
CA ALA A 22 -1.06 9.16 -7.46
C ALA A 22 -1.18 10.61 -6.99
N GLU A 23 -0.42 11.51 -7.60
CA GLU A 23 -0.49 12.94 -7.27
C GLU A 23 -1.83 13.54 -7.62
N LYS A 24 -2.56 12.93 -8.54
CA LYS A 24 -3.93 13.34 -8.88
C LYS A 24 -4.96 12.72 -7.95
N GLY A 25 -4.54 11.85 -7.04
CA GLY A 25 -5.43 11.27 -6.03
C GLY A 25 -6.10 9.96 -6.40
N TYR A 26 -5.62 9.27 -7.44
CA TYR A 26 -6.18 7.97 -7.78
C TYR A 26 -5.70 6.90 -6.79
N PRO A 27 -6.64 6.28 -6.03
CA PRO A 27 -6.23 5.39 -4.93
C PRO A 27 -5.39 4.19 -5.37
N LEU A 28 -5.71 3.58 -6.51
CA LEU A 28 -4.92 2.45 -6.99
C LEU A 28 -3.48 2.86 -7.27
N ALA A 29 -3.30 4.03 -7.89
CA ALA A 29 -1.96 4.54 -8.17
C ALA A 29 -1.21 4.89 -6.89
N GLU A 30 -1.91 5.48 -5.92
CA GLU A 30 -1.31 5.78 -4.61
C GLU A 30 -0.81 4.51 -3.93
N CYS A 31 -1.63 3.45 -4.00
CA CYS A 31 -1.25 2.15 -3.43
C CYS A 31 0.00 1.60 -4.12
N GLN A 32 0.06 1.67 -5.44
CA GLN A 32 1.21 1.18 -6.19
C GLN A 32 2.48 1.97 -5.89
N VAL A 33 2.36 3.29 -5.78
CA VAL A 33 3.52 4.13 -5.43
C VAL A 33 4.04 3.76 -4.06
N GLY A 34 3.14 3.54 -3.10
CA GLY A 34 3.53 3.08 -1.78
C GLY A 34 4.32 1.77 -1.84
N TYR A 35 3.84 0.84 -2.65
CA TYR A 35 4.52 -0.44 -2.83
C TYR A 35 5.91 -0.28 -3.46
N PHE A 36 6.02 0.58 -4.46
CA PHE A 36 7.32 0.83 -5.11
C PHE A 36 8.34 1.38 -4.11
N TYR A 37 7.93 2.30 -3.25
CA TYR A 37 8.83 2.81 -2.21
C TYR A 37 9.16 1.74 -1.17
N LEU A 38 8.19 0.89 -0.85
CA LEU A 38 8.40 -0.17 0.14
C LEU A 38 9.45 -1.17 -0.33
N GLU A 39 9.39 -1.54 -1.60
CA GLU A 39 10.26 -2.57 -2.16
C GLU A 39 11.48 -2.00 -2.88
N GLY A 40 11.53 -0.69 -3.10
CA GLY A 40 12.62 -0.09 -3.85
C GLY A 40 12.60 -0.44 -5.34
N ILE A 41 11.42 -0.42 -5.95
CA ILE A 41 11.25 -0.76 -7.35
C ILE A 41 11.13 0.52 -8.17
N GLY A 42 12.10 0.78 -9.06
CA GLY A 42 12.09 1.96 -9.91
C GLY A 42 12.34 3.26 -9.16
N VAL A 43 12.59 3.18 -7.86
CA VAL A 43 12.86 4.32 -7.00
C VAL A 43 13.63 3.79 -5.79
N GLN A 44 14.41 4.64 -5.15
CA GLN A 44 15.12 4.24 -3.95
C GLN A 44 14.13 3.90 -2.84
N LYS A 45 14.36 2.77 -2.18
CA LYS A 45 13.51 2.33 -1.06
C LYS A 45 13.41 3.43 0.00
N ASN A 46 12.18 3.69 0.44
CA ASN A 46 11.93 4.71 1.44
C ASN A 46 10.66 4.34 2.20
N LEU A 47 10.83 3.83 3.41
CA LEU A 47 9.70 3.33 4.18
C LEU A 47 8.74 4.43 4.62
N GLU A 48 9.25 5.63 4.89
CA GLU A 48 8.41 6.75 5.29
C GLU A 48 7.50 7.20 4.14
N LYS A 49 8.06 7.28 2.93
CA LYS A 49 7.24 7.62 1.76
C LYS A 49 6.29 6.49 1.42
N ALA A 50 6.71 5.24 1.63
CA ALA A 50 5.83 4.10 1.43
C ALA A 50 4.61 4.20 2.35
N PHE A 51 4.83 4.53 3.63
CA PHE A 51 3.74 4.72 4.58
C PHE A 51 2.83 5.87 4.14
N TYR A 52 3.42 6.99 3.76
CA TYR A 52 2.66 8.18 3.35
C TYR A 52 1.66 7.84 2.23
N TRP A 53 2.15 7.21 1.16
CA TRP A 53 1.30 6.89 0.02
C TRP A 53 0.30 5.78 0.33
N THR A 54 0.71 4.80 1.12
CA THR A 54 -0.19 3.74 1.56
C THR A 54 -1.33 4.30 2.39
N GLU A 55 -1.03 5.21 3.30
CA GLU A 55 -2.06 5.83 4.13
C GLU A 55 -3.05 6.62 3.28
N ARG A 56 -2.56 7.40 2.32
CA ARG A 56 -3.45 8.14 1.43
C ARG A 56 -4.36 7.20 0.65
N ALA A 57 -3.80 6.15 0.09
CA ALA A 57 -4.59 5.19 -0.68
C ALA A 57 -5.64 4.51 0.20
N ALA A 58 -5.27 4.14 1.42
CA ALA A 58 -6.18 3.50 2.36
C ALA A 58 -7.33 4.42 2.73
N GLN A 59 -7.03 5.70 2.97
CA GLN A 59 -8.06 6.68 3.29
C GLN A 59 -8.98 6.95 2.10
N HIS A 60 -8.47 6.80 0.88
CA HIS A 60 -9.28 6.95 -0.33
C HIS A 60 -10.03 5.67 -0.68
N GLY A 61 -9.94 4.64 0.14
CA GLY A 61 -10.78 3.45 0.00
C GLY A 61 -10.13 2.24 -0.68
N ASP A 62 -8.85 2.31 -1.04
CA ASP A 62 -8.19 1.16 -1.67
C ASP A 62 -8.02 0.02 -0.65
N ARG A 63 -8.58 -1.13 -0.97
CA ARG A 63 -8.59 -2.26 -0.02
C ARG A 63 -7.20 -2.86 0.22
N ASP A 64 -6.37 -2.90 -0.81
CA ASP A 64 -5.02 -3.44 -0.66
C ASP A 64 -4.15 -2.49 0.18
N ALA A 65 -4.33 -1.18 0.00
CA ALA A 65 -3.64 -0.20 0.83
C ALA A 65 -4.10 -0.28 2.27
N GLN A 66 -5.39 -0.54 2.50
CA GLN A 66 -5.91 -0.71 3.85
C GLN A 66 -5.26 -1.92 4.54
N PHE A 67 -5.11 -3.03 3.81
CA PHE A 67 -4.39 -4.18 4.35
C PHE A 67 -2.93 -3.82 4.64
N ASN A 68 -2.27 -3.16 3.69
CA ASN A 68 -0.87 -2.77 3.87
C ASN A 68 -0.68 -1.82 5.04
N LEU A 69 -1.61 -0.90 5.23
CA LEU A 69 -1.55 0.02 6.36
C LEU A 69 -1.69 -0.72 7.68
N GLY A 70 -2.57 -1.71 7.74
CA GLY A 70 -2.66 -2.59 8.90
C GLY A 70 -1.33 -3.28 9.18
N TRP A 71 -0.64 -3.71 8.14
CA TRP A 71 0.67 -4.35 8.27
C TRP A 71 1.70 -3.40 8.90
N PHE A 72 1.72 -2.12 8.49
CA PHE A 72 2.62 -1.14 9.09
C PHE A 72 2.40 -1.04 10.61
N TYR A 73 1.13 -0.98 11.02
CA TYR A 73 0.81 -0.88 12.44
C TYR A 73 1.06 -2.18 13.20
N GLU A 74 0.78 -3.30 12.57
CA GLU A 74 1.01 -4.60 13.22
C GLU A 74 2.49 -4.80 13.53
N ASN A 75 3.37 -4.34 12.66
CA ASN A 75 4.80 -4.59 12.77
C ASN A 75 5.58 -3.39 13.30
N GLY A 76 4.91 -2.27 13.55
CA GLY A 76 5.58 -1.08 14.07
C GLY A 76 6.61 -0.50 13.11
N ILE A 77 6.29 -0.47 11.82
CA ILE A 77 7.19 0.08 10.80
C ILE A 77 6.74 1.50 10.50
N VAL A 78 7.64 2.46 10.62
CA VAL A 78 7.39 3.91 10.50
C VAL A 78 6.56 4.46 11.65
N VAL A 79 5.55 3.70 12.11
CA VAL A 79 4.67 4.09 13.21
C VAL A 79 4.88 3.12 14.36
N SER A 80 4.44 3.51 15.56
CA SER A 80 4.49 2.63 16.71
C SER A 80 3.54 1.45 16.52
N LYS A 81 3.99 0.27 16.97
CA LYS A 81 3.16 -0.93 16.88
C LYS A 81 1.84 -0.71 17.61
N ASP A 82 0.75 -1.03 16.95
CA ASP A 82 -0.59 -0.85 17.49
C ASP A 82 -1.52 -1.91 16.90
N LEU A 83 -1.70 -3.01 17.64
CA LEU A 83 -2.48 -4.14 17.14
C LEU A 83 -3.96 -3.82 16.99
N LYS A 84 -4.51 -2.96 17.85
CA LYS A 84 -5.91 -2.56 17.74
C LYS A 84 -6.14 -1.73 16.48
N TRP A 85 -5.22 -0.81 16.19
CA TRP A 85 -5.31 0.02 14.99
C TRP A 85 -5.12 -0.81 13.73
N ALA A 86 -4.18 -1.76 13.79
CA ALA A 86 -3.97 -2.69 12.69
C ALA A 86 -5.25 -3.48 12.40
N GLU A 87 -5.90 -3.99 13.44
CA GLU A 87 -7.13 -4.75 13.27
C GLU A 87 -8.22 -3.91 12.59
N ARG A 88 -8.35 -2.65 12.97
CA ARG A 88 -9.34 -1.76 12.35
C ARG A 88 -9.12 -1.65 10.85
N TRP A 89 -7.87 -1.51 10.42
CA TRP A 89 -7.56 -1.44 8.99
C TRP A 89 -7.82 -2.76 8.29
N TYR A 90 -7.46 -3.88 8.95
CA TYR A 90 -7.76 -5.20 8.39
C TYR A 90 -9.26 -5.42 8.22
N VAL A 91 -10.05 -4.98 9.19
CA VAL A 91 -11.52 -5.10 9.09
C VAL A 91 -12.05 -4.30 7.90
N ARG A 92 -11.54 -3.09 7.70
CA ARG A 92 -11.97 -2.29 6.55
C ARG A 92 -11.61 -2.97 5.22
N ALA A 93 -10.38 -3.50 5.13
CA ALA A 93 -9.96 -4.21 3.92
C ALA A 93 -10.82 -5.46 3.70
N ALA A 94 -11.09 -6.20 4.76
CA ALA A 94 -11.90 -7.42 4.69
C ALA A 94 -13.33 -7.11 4.27
N SER A 95 -13.86 -5.96 4.66
CA SER A 95 -15.20 -5.56 4.25
C SER A 95 -15.30 -5.35 2.75
N GLN A 96 -14.18 -5.14 2.09
CA GLN A 96 -14.09 -5.04 0.63
C GLN A 96 -13.56 -6.33 0.00
N ARG A 97 -13.58 -7.44 0.76
CA ARG A 97 -13.16 -8.75 0.31
C ARG A 97 -11.67 -8.86 -0.02
N GLN A 98 -10.85 -8.06 0.64
CA GLN A 98 -9.41 -8.19 0.50
C GLN A 98 -8.97 -9.51 1.13
N LYS A 99 -8.35 -10.37 0.35
CA LYS A 99 -8.12 -11.78 0.71
C LYS A 99 -7.24 -11.96 1.95
N GLU A 100 -6.09 -11.30 1.96
CA GLU A 100 -5.16 -11.44 3.08
C GLU A 100 -5.75 -10.89 4.38
N ALA A 101 -6.55 -9.82 4.28
CA ALA A 101 -7.21 -9.25 5.45
C ALA A 101 -8.25 -10.21 6.03
N LEU A 102 -8.99 -10.91 5.18
CA LEU A 102 -9.94 -11.91 5.65
C LEU A 102 -9.23 -13.00 6.45
N GLU A 103 -8.07 -13.44 5.98
CA GLU A 103 -7.31 -14.45 6.69
C GLU A 103 -6.73 -13.94 8.00
N LYS A 104 -6.27 -12.67 8.02
CA LYS A 104 -5.77 -12.07 9.25
C LYS A 104 -6.86 -12.00 10.33
N ILE A 105 -8.06 -11.63 9.95
CA ILE A 105 -9.18 -11.53 10.89
C ILE A 105 -9.52 -12.88 11.48
N LYS A 106 -9.47 -13.94 10.68
CA LYS A 106 -9.71 -15.30 11.17
C LYS A 106 -8.70 -15.70 12.24
N LYS A 107 -7.45 -15.31 12.07
CA LYS A 107 -6.38 -15.64 13.02
C LYS A 107 -6.47 -14.83 14.29
N ILE A 108 -6.90 -13.57 14.19
CA ILE A 108 -7.02 -12.69 15.36
C ILE A 108 -8.17 -13.14 16.25
N LYS A 109 -9.24 -13.62 15.66
CA LYS A 109 -10.39 -14.14 16.40
C LYS A 109 -10.22 -15.61 16.72
#